data_94343682d0d2722682b3953d6481f8cc
#
_entry.id   94343682d0d2722682b3953d6481f8cc
#
_cell.length_a   1.000
_cell.length_b   1.000
_cell.length_c   1.000
_cell.angle_alpha   90.00
_cell.angle_beta   90.00
_cell.angle_gamma   90.00
#
_symmetry.space_group_name_H-M   'P 1'
#
loop_
_entity.id
_entity.type
_entity.pdbx_description
1 polymer ?
#
loop_
_entity_poly.entity_id
_entity_poly.type
_entity_poly.pdbx_seq_one_letter_code
_entity_poly.pdbx_strand_id
1 'polypeptide(L)'
;MKLPNAENAAVQREKVADYLLNAAHPDNGGKAAFFEVLGFHRAEPEKLAKALKDLARQTEVAQTETSPHGRKYVVVGQIKSPTGRTATVQTIWIIDKGRDAARLVTAYPHRG
;
A
#
# COMPACT_ATOMS: atom_id res chain seq x y z
N MET A 1 15.80 4.10 -7.10
CA MET A 1 16.05 3.33 -5.86
C MET A 1 14.80 2.58 -5.48
N LYS A 2 14.95 1.48 -4.80
CA LYS A 2 13.81 0.75 -4.22
C LYS A 2 13.61 1.16 -2.77
N LEU A 3 12.43 0.85 -2.22
CA LEU A 3 12.14 1.14 -0.82
C LEU A 3 13.21 0.49 0.07
N PRO A 4 13.89 1.26 0.94
CA PRO A 4 14.91 0.68 1.83
C PRO A 4 14.31 -0.41 2.72
N ASN A 5 15.03 -1.52 2.86
CA ASN A 5 14.61 -2.67 3.66
C ASN A 5 13.20 -3.16 3.29
N ALA A 6 12.89 -3.21 1.99
CA ALA A 6 11.56 -3.56 1.52
C ALA A 6 11.10 -4.94 2.02
N GLU A 7 12.02 -5.87 2.24
CA GLU A 7 11.73 -7.19 2.78
C GLU A 7 11.16 -7.15 4.21
N ASN A 8 11.41 -6.05 4.92
CA ASN A 8 10.92 -5.83 6.29
C ASN A 8 9.78 -4.80 6.33
N ALA A 9 9.31 -4.35 5.18
CA ALA A 9 8.21 -3.39 5.13
C ALA A 9 6.94 -4.01 5.71
N ALA A 10 6.23 -3.22 6.53
CA ALA A 10 5.04 -3.68 7.24
C ALA A 10 3.77 -3.13 6.60
N VAL A 11 2.79 -4.00 6.46
CA VAL A 11 1.42 -3.61 6.12
C VAL A 11 0.54 -4.12 7.26
N GLN A 12 0.15 -3.22 8.14
CA GLN A 12 -0.63 -3.58 9.33
C GLN A 12 -2.01 -4.06 8.93
N ARG A 13 -2.48 -5.14 9.59
CA ARG A 13 -3.79 -5.72 9.30
C ARG A 13 -4.92 -4.69 9.41
N GLU A 14 -4.88 -3.86 10.45
CA GLU A 14 -5.88 -2.81 10.68
C GLU A 14 -5.90 -1.77 9.56
N LYS A 15 -4.73 -1.46 9.00
CA LYS A 15 -4.63 -0.56 7.86
C LYS A 15 -5.39 -1.11 6.66
N VAL A 16 -5.34 -2.40 6.45
CA VAL A 16 -6.04 -3.05 5.34
C VAL A 16 -7.52 -3.26 5.67
N ALA A 17 -7.81 -3.96 6.76
CA ALA A 17 -9.18 -4.37 7.08
C ALA A 17 -10.06 -3.19 7.51
N ASP A 18 -9.52 -2.27 8.30
CA ASP A 18 -10.32 -1.20 8.92
C ASP A 18 -10.20 0.15 8.21
N TYR A 19 -9.38 0.23 7.17
CA TYR A 19 -9.23 1.44 6.38
C TYR A 19 -9.35 1.16 4.87
N LEU A 20 -8.38 0.47 4.26
CA LEU A 20 -8.39 0.29 2.79
C LEU A 20 -9.60 -0.49 2.30
N LEU A 21 -10.04 -1.50 3.02
CA LEU A 21 -11.17 -2.36 2.68
C LEU A 21 -12.43 -2.05 3.49
N ASN A 22 -12.47 -0.90 4.15
CA ASN A 22 -13.63 -0.47 4.95
C ASN A 22 -14.29 0.74 4.31
N ALA A 23 -15.35 0.51 3.54
CA ALA A 23 -16.08 1.57 2.84
C ALA A 23 -16.72 2.59 3.81
N ALA A 24 -16.96 2.19 5.05
CA ALA A 24 -17.53 3.08 6.07
C ALA A 24 -16.52 4.00 6.73
N HIS A 25 -15.21 3.78 6.50
CA HIS A 25 -14.18 4.65 7.06
C HIS A 25 -14.27 6.05 6.44
N PRO A 26 -14.24 7.14 7.25
CA PRO A 26 -14.40 8.50 6.73
C PRO A 26 -13.40 8.88 5.63
N ASP A 27 -12.18 8.35 5.70
CA ASP A 27 -11.12 8.69 4.76
C ASP A 27 -10.94 7.64 3.65
N ASN A 28 -11.88 6.70 3.52
CA ASN A 28 -11.74 5.63 2.52
C ASN A 28 -11.74 6.17 1.08
N GLY A 29 -12.64 7.10 0.77
CA GLY A 29 -12.65 7.79 -0.51
C GLY A 29 -12.81 6.87 -1.73
N GLY A 30 -13.53 5.75 -1.59
CA GLY A 30 -13.74 4.80 -2.68
C GLY A 30 -12.66 3.72 -2.80
N LYS A 31 -11.66 3.71 -1.92
CA LYS A 31 -10.59 2.72 -1.96
C LYS A 31 -11.11 1.29 -1.81
N ALA A 32 -12.05 1.07 -0.88
CA ALA A 32 -12.62 -0.25 -0.67
C ALA A 32 -13.31 -0.78 -1.93
N ALA A 33 -14.12 0.05 -2.59
CA ALA A 33 -14.80 -0.34 -3.82
C ALA A 33 -13.80 -0.72 -4.92
N PHE A 34 -12.72 0.06 -5.05
CA PHE A 34 -11.67 -0.22 -6.03
C PHE A 34 -11.03 -1.59 -5.77
N PHE A 35 -10.59 -1.85 -4.55
CA PHE A 35 -9.92 -3.12 -4.23
C PHE A 35 -10.87 -4.31 -4.27
N GLU A 36 -12.13 -4.12 -3.91
CA GLU A 36 -13.13 -5.19 -3.97
C GLU A 36 -13.43 -5.62 -5.40
N VAL A 37 -13.48 -4.69 -6.33
CA VAL A 37 -13.64 -4.99 -7.76
C VAL A 37 -12.51 -5.87 -8.26
N LEU A 38 -11.31 -5.71 -7.72
CA LEU A 38 -10.17 -6.55 -8.06
C LEU A 38 -10.22 -7.93 -7.40
N GLY A 39 -11.13 -8.15 -6.45
CA GLY A 39 -11.26 -9.43 -5.77
C GLY A 39 -10.59 -9.49 -4.39
N PHE A 40 -10.15 -8.35 -3.86
CA PHE A 40 -9.65 -8.29 -2.49
C PHE A 40 -10.82 -8.09 -1.52
N HIS A 41 -10.89 -8.93 -0.49
CA HIS A 41 -11.99 -8.90 0.47
C HIS A 41 -11.51 -8.60 1.89
N ARG A 42 -12.33 -7.85 2.61
CA ARG A 42 -12.03 -7.47 4.00
C ARG A 42 -11.82 -8.68 4.91
N ALA A 43 -12.49 -9.80 4.62
CA ALA A 43 -12.34 -11.03 5.39
C ALA A 43 -10.95 -11.67 5.21
N GLU A 44 -10.22 -11.31 4.16
CA GLU A 44 -8.90 -11.84 3.87
C GLU A 44 -7.89 -10.71 3.62
N PRO A 45 -7.64 -9.86 4.64
CA PRO A 45 -6.80 -8.67 4.45
C PRO A 45 -5.35 -9.01 4.08
N GLU A 46 -4.87 -10.19 4.47
CA GLU A 46 -3.50 -10.63 4.16
C GLU A 46 -3.23 -10.74 2.67
N LYS A 47 -4.24 -10.98 1.85
CA LYS A 47 -4.06 -11.05 0.39
C LYS A 47 -3.70 -9.69 -0.19
N LEU A 48 -4.38 -8.63 0.22
CA LEU A 48 -4.02 -7.28 -0.21
C LEU A 48 -2.68 -6.84 0.39
N ALA A 49 -2.44 -7.16 1.66
CA ALA A 49 -1.18 -6.84 2.32
C ALA A 49 0.00 -7.44 1.55
N LYS A 50 -0.11 -8.72 1.16
CA LYS A 50 0.94 -9.39 0.38
C LYS A 50 1.16 -8.72 -0.98
N ALA A 51 0.08 -8.39 -1.68
CA ALA A 51 0.18 -7.75 -2.99
C ALA A 51 0.89 -6.40 -2.90
N LEU A 52 0.60 -5.60 -1.86
CA LEU A 52 1.24 -4.30 -1.64
C LEU A 52 2.72 -4.45 -1.27
N LYS A 53 3.07 -5.44 -0.45
CA LYS A 53 4.47 -5.72 -0.12
C LYS A 53 5.25 -6.16 -1.35
N ASP A 54 4.68 -7.02 -2.17
CA ASP A 54 5.32 -7.48 -3.40
C ASP A 54 5.57 -6.31 -4.35
N LEU A 55 4.60 -5.40 -4.47
CA LEU A 55 4.77 -4.18 -5.26
C LEU A 55 5.96 -3.36 -4.77
N ALA A 56 6.08 -3.15 -3.47
CA ALA A 56 7.17 -2.37 -2.88
C ALA A 56 8.53 -3.01 -3.11
N ARG A 57 8.60 -4.35 -3.12
CA ARG A 57 9.85 -5.07 -3.35
C ARG A 57 10.31 -5.02 -4.80
N GLN A 58 9.37 -4.94 -5.73
CA GLN A 58 9.63 -5.12 -7.16
C GLN A 58 9.71 -3.81 -7.93
N THR A 59 9.31 -2.70 -7.32
CA THR A 59 9.10 -1.44 -8.04
C THR A 59 10.02 -0.34 -7.49
N GLU A 60 10.56 0.47 -8.40
CA GLU A 60 11.36 1.63 -8.02
C GLU A 60 10.51 2.68 -7.33
N VAL A 61 11.13 3.39 -6.39
CA VAL A 61 10.50 4.54 -5.72
C VAL A 61 10.34 5.67 -6.74
N ALA A 62 9.14 6.22 -6.81
CA ALA A 62 8.82 7.33 -7.71
C ALA A 62 9.17 8.69 -7.11
N GLN A 63 9.00 8.83 -5.79
CA GLN A 63 9.18 10.12 -5.12
C GLN A 63 9.49 9.90 -3.65
N THR A 64 10.28 10.78 -3.06
CA THR A 64 10.57 10.79 -1.62
C THR A 64 10.28 12.18 -1.05
N GLU A 65 9.91 12.20 0.23
CA GLU A 65 9.66 13.45 0.97
C GLU A 65 10.11 13.27 2.42
N THR A 66 10.95 14.18 2.89
CA THR A 66 11.41 14.18 4.28
C THR A 66 10.55 15.10 5.12
N SER A 67 10.17 14.65 6.30
CA SER A 67 9.41 15.42 7.28
C SER A 67 10.03 15.26 8.67
N PRO A 68 9.59 16.07 9.67
CA PRO A 68 10.06 15.88 11.05
C PRO A 68 9.72 14.51 11.64
N HIS A 69 8.71 13.83 11.09
CA HIS A 69 8.24 12.52 11.58
C HIS A 69 8.96 11.34 10.93
N GLY A 70 9.66 11.57 9.84
CA GLY A 70 10.32 10.51 9.10
C GLY A 70 10.42 10.81 7.61
N ARG A 71 10.67 9.77 6.81
CA ARG A 71 10.77 9.91 5.37
C ARG A 71 9.69 9.11 4.67
N LYS A 72 8.93 9.78 3.81
CA LYS A 72 7.90 9.17 3.00
C LYS A 72 8.45 8.75 1.64
N TYR A 73 7.92 7.64 1.15
CA TYR A 73 8.26 7.09 -0.16
C TYR A 73 6.97 6.82 -0.92
N VAL A 74 6.93 7.27 -2.17
CA VAL A 74 5.82 6.98 -3.07
C VAL A 74 6.28 5.91 -4.05
N VAL A 75 5.56 4.79 -4.10
CA VAL A 75 5.84 3.70 -5.02
C VAL A 75 4.59 3.44 -5.84
N VAL A 76 4.72 3.59 -7.16
CA VAL A 76 3.62 3.37 -8.12
C VAL A 76 3.94 2.13 -8.93
N GLY A 77 3.05 1.17 -8.92
CA GLY A 77 3.27 -0.06 -9.67
C GLY A 77 2.00 -0.87 -9.80
N GLN A 78 2.12 -2.03 -10.42
CA GLN A 78 0.99 -2.93 -10.61
C GLN A 78 0.91 -3.94 -9.49
N ILE A 79 -0.32 -4.20 -9.04
CA ILE A 79 -0.62 -5.33 -8.18
C ILE A 79 -1.41 -6.36 -8.96
N LYS A 80 -1.17 -7.63 -8.65
CA LYS A 80 -1.93 -8.74 -9.22
C LYS A 80 -3.00 -9.16 -8.22
N SER A 81 -4.25 -9.15 -8.66
CA SER A 81 -5.38 -9.49 -7.81
C SER A 81 -5.59 -11.00 -7.73
N PRO A 82 -6.39 -11.48 -6.75
CA PRO A 82 -6.78 -12.89 -6.68
C PRO A 82 -7.52 -13.39 -7.92
N THR A 83 -8.16 -12.50 -8.67
CA THR A 83 -8.88 -12.86 -9.91
C THR A 83 -7.98 -12.87 -11.14
N GLY A 84 -6.68 -12.59 -10.98
CA GLY A 84 -5.73 -12.51 -12.09
C GLY A 84 -5.69 -11.18 -12.80
N ARG A 85 -6.53 -10.21 -12.41
CA ARG A 85 -6.49 -8.85 -12.95
C ARG A 85 -5.29 -8.11 -12.38
N THR A 86 -4.75 -7.17 -13.15
CA THR A 86 -3.72 -6.26 -12.67
C THR A 86 -4.29 -4.84 -12.64
N ALA A 87 -3.78 -4.04 -11.72
CA ALA A 87 -4.15 -2.63 -11.62
C ALA A 87 -2.95 -1.82 -11.17
N THR A 88 -2.85 -0.58 -11.64
CA THR A 88 -1.81 0.33 -11.21
C THR A 88 -2.27 1.03 -9.93
N VAL A 89 -1.43 0.98 -8.92
CA VAL A 89 -1.73 1.47 -7.58
C VAL A 89 -0.60 2.39 -7.14
N GLN A 90 -0.94 3.51 -6.53
CA GLN A 90 0.01 4.36 -5.84
C GLN A 90 0.00 3.98 -4.38
N THR A 91 1.19 3.69 -3.84
CA THR A 91 1.37 3.36 -2.43
C THR A 91 2.24 4.41 -1.77
N ILE A 92 1.92 4.74 -0.53
CA ILE A 92 2.70 5.67 0.27
C ILE A 92 3.18 4.94 1.52
N TRP A 93 4.49 4.98 1.72
CA TRP A 93 5.17 4.32 2.83
C TRP A 93 5.90 5.36 3.66
N ILE A 94 6.09 5.09 4.94
CA ILE A 94 6.89 5.95 5.81
C ILE A 94 7.90 5.12 6.59
N ILE A 95 9.13 5.60 6.63
CA ILE A 95 10.12 5.13 7.60
C ILE A 95 10.12 6.18 8.70
N ASP A 96 9.54 5.81 9.83
CA ASP A 96 9.44 6.71 10.97
C ASP A 96 10.83 7.06 11.50
N LYS A 97 10.98 8.26 12.04
CA LYS A 97 12.23 8.69 12.63
C LYS A 97 12.69 7.69 13.70
N GLY A 98 13.93 7.22 13.59
CA GLY A 98 14.48 6.22 14.49
C GLY A 98 14.16 4.79 14.13
N ARG A 99 13.48 4.55 13.00
CA ARG A 99 13.20 3.21 12.47
C ARG A 99 13.98 2.97 11.19
N ASP A 100 14.11 1.70 10.78
CA ASP A 100 14.82 1.29 9.55
C ASP A 100 13.93 0.62 8.54
N ALA A 101 12.72 0.24 8.91
CA ALA A 101 11.77 -0.40 7.99
C ALA A 101 10.52 0.45 7.83
N ALA A 102 9.98 0.45 6.61
CA ALA A 102 8.81 1.23 6.27
C ALA A 102 7.51 0.55 6.69
N ARG A 103 6.48 1.35 6.94
CA ARG A 103 5.11 0.87 7.07
C ARG A 103 4.23 1.57 6.05
N LEU A 104 3.18 0.88 5.62
CA LEU A 104 2.22 1.44 4.68
C LEU A 104 1.40 2.54 5.36
N VAL A 105 1.29 3.69 4.68
CA VAL A 105 0.41 4.77 5.09
C VAL A 105 -0.94 4.63 4.38
N THR A 106 -0.91 4.52 3.06
CA THR A 106 -2.12 4.36 2.25
C THR A 106 -1.79 3.79 0.88
N ALA A 107 -2.83 3.35 0.17
CA ALA A 107 -2.74 2.90 -1.21
C ALA A 107 -4.05 3.26 -1.91
N TYR A 108 -3.96 3.68 -3.16
CA TYR A 108 -5.12 4.07 -3.95
C TYR A 108 -4.86 3.90 -5.45
N PRO A 109 -5.91 3.87 -6.29
CA PRO A 109 -5.69 3.70 -7.72
C PRO A 109 -4.89 4.86 -8.29
N HIS A 110 -3.93 4.52 -9.16
CA HIS A 110 -3.11 5.50 -9.85
C HIS A 110 -3.58 5.63 -11.30
N ARG A 111 -3.84 6.85 -11.71
CA ARG A 111 -4.17 7.18 -13.09
C ARG A 111 -2.96 7.86 -13.71
N GLY A 112 -2.28 7.11 -14.55
CA GLY A 112 -1.06 7.57 -15.15
C GLY A 112 -1.23 8.42 -16.40
#